data_bc6c6cfcd13a28c4cf95a1053c713769
#
_entry.id   bc6c6cfcd13a28c4cf95a1053c713769
#
_cell.length_a   1.000
_cell.length_b   1.000
_cell.length_c   1.000
_cell.angle_alpha   90.00
_cell.angle_beta   90.00
_cell.angle_gamma   90.00
#
_symmetry.space_group_name_H-M   'P 1'
#
loop_
_entity.id
_entity.type
_entity.pdbx_description
1 polymer ?
#
loop_
_entity_poly.entity_id
_entity_poly.type
_entity_poly.pdbx_seq_one_letter_code
_entity_poly.pdbx_strand_id
1 'polypeptide(L)'
;EKPKLYDMSIWSWFIGEKNNESTRVALGENNEPVVPSYDASRLAFVDVEVGLKDHKIHDIGAVRYDGALFHKAPKGELFDFLKDVHYVCGHNIINHDAKYLFGDKSYNWLLVDTLYMSPLLFPERPYHKLVKDDKLMNEQINNPVNDCEKARDLLMDEIARWQSLPEEKRTLFASLLRNKKEFKGFLSMVGADSYEDNLADFIKRTYHGKICSNADVSMLVEKYPCELAYALALIDTTDYRSVTPGWVLLNYPSVEFVVKLLRDTPCSTGCPYCNAGLDIHSNLKYFFGYDEFRTYEGEPLQEKAARAAVEGKSLLAIFPTGGGKSLTFQLPALMEGRSVHGLTVVISPLQSLMKDQVDNLV
;
A
#
# COMPACT_ATOMS: atom_id res chain seq x y z
N GLU A 1 13.02 -22.18 -17.72
CA GLU A 1 12.13 -21.20 -18.37
C GLU A 1 12.49 -19.83 -17.82
N LYS A 2 12.94 -18.92 -18.69
CA LYS A 2 13.22 -17.53 -18.32
C LYS A 2 11.91 -16.90 -17.91
N PRO A 3 11.81 -16.18 -16.78
CA PRO A 3 10.64 -15.37 -16.51
C PRO A 3 10.50 -14.34 -17.64
N LYS A 4 9.37 -14.34 -18.33
CA LYS A 4 9.03 -13.29 -19.29
C LYS A 4 8.92 -12.00 -18.50
N LEU A 5 9.88 -11.09 -18.70
CA LEU A 5 9.71 -9.68 -18.35
C LEU A 5 8.55 -9.18 -19.23
N TYR A 6 7.41 -8.93 -18.59
CA TYR A 6 6.20 -8.48 -19.28
C TYR A 6 6.42 -7.05 -19.78
N ASP A 7 5.81 -6.77 -20.92
CA ASP A 7 5.79 -5.51 -21.66
C ASP A 7 5.52 -4.31 -20.73
N MET A 8 6.57 -3.58 -20.40
CA MET A 8 6.53 -2.40 -19.53
C MET A 8 6.57 -1.13 -20.37
N SER A 9 5.44 -0.78 -20.97
CA SER A 9 5.28 0.57 -21.48
C SER A 9 5.05 1.53 -20.29
N ILE A 10 6.12 2.18 -19.82
CA ILE A 10 6.05 3.26 -18.81
C ILE A 10 5.09 4.39 -19.26
N TRP A 11 4.85 4.53 -20.56
CA TRP A 11 3.94 5.52 -21.13
C TRP A 11 2.46 5.20 -20.88
N SER A 12 2.06 3.94 -20.73
CA SER A 12 0.68 3.60 -20.36
C SER A 12 0.31 4.04 -18.94
N TRP A 13 1.31 4.33 -18.13
CA TRP A 13 1.14 4.82 -16.76
C TRP A 13 0.88 6.34 -16.71
N PHE A 14 1.44 7.10 -17.68
CA PHE A 14 1.27 8.56 -17.78
C PHE A 14 0.09 8.98 -18.65
N ILE A 15 -0.31 8.16 -19.60
CA ILE A 15 -1.46 8.41 -20.47
C ILE A 15 -2.54 7.45 -20.00
N GLY A 16 -3.44 7.94 -19.13
CA GLY A 16 -4.61 7.17 -18.69
C GLY A 16 -5.43 6.69 -19.87
N GLU A 17 -5.06 5.55 -20.44
CA GLU A 17 -5.97 4.83 -21.29
C GLU A 17 -7.11 4.31 -20.42
N LYS A 18 -8.30 4.85 -20.71
CA LYS A 18 -9.59 4.43 -20.19
C LYS A 18 -9.84 2.98 -20.59
N ASN A 19 -9.30 2.04 -19.82
CA ASN A 19 -9.90 0.72 -19.75
C ASN A 19 -10.83 0.71 -18.55
N ASN A 20 -12.08 1.10 -18.82
CA ASN A 20 -13.25 0.86 -18.01
C ASN A 20 -13.56 -0.65 -18.02
N GLU A 21 -12.69 -1.44 -17.47
CA GLU A 21 -13.04 -2.71 -16.89
C GLU A 21 -12.82 -2.57 -15.39
N SER A 22 -13.92 -2.25 -14.70
CA SER A 22 -14.06 -2.56 -13.29
C SER A 22 -13.64 -4.02 -13.15
N THR A 23 -12.44 -4.25 -12.62
CA THR A 23 -12.01 -5.58 -12.20
C THR A 23 -12.94 -5.96 -11.05
N ARG A 24 -14.09 -6.54 -11.39
CA ARG A 24 -14.88 -7.31 -10.45
C ARG A 24 -13.95 -8.40 -9.99
N VAL A 25 -13.60 -8.37 -8.71
CA VAL A 25 -12.92 -9.47 -8.04
C VAL A 25 -13.68 -10.73 -8.44
N ALA A 26 -12.99 -11.69 -9.06
CA ALA A 26 -13.57 -12.98 -9.37
C ALA A 26 -14.07 -13.55 -8.04
N LEU A 27 -15.39 -13.63 -7.92
CA LEU A 27 -16.04 -14.35 -6.84
C LEU A 27 -15.52 -15.78 -6.90
N GLY A 28 -15.07 -16.31 -5.76
CA GLY A 28 -14.72 -17.70 -5.64
C GLY A 28 -15.86 -18.60 -6.17
N GLU A 29 -15.54 -19.80 -6.60
CA GLU A 29 -16.42 -20.75 -7.29
C GLU A 29 -17.74 -21.10 -6.57
N ASN A 30 -18.05 -20.51 -5.43
CA ASN A 30 -19.32 -20.62 -4.73
C ASN A 30 -19.97 -19.24 -4.64
N ASN A 31 -20.96 -18.99 -5.51
CA ASN A 31 -21.84 -17.83 -5.56
C ASN A 31 -22.77 -17.70 -4.31
N GLU A 32 -22.28 -17.92 -3.11
CA GLU A 32 -23.03 -17.59 -1.90
C GLU A 32 -22.79 -16.13 -1.55
N PRO A 33 -23.85 -15.34 -1.33
CA PRO A 33 -23.70 -13.96 -0.88
C PRO A 33 -22.97 -13.97 0.47
N VAL A 34 -21.87 -13.22 0.53
CA VAL A 34 -21.12 -12.99 1.76
C VAL A 34 -22.09 -12.41 2.80
N VAL A 35 -22.47 -13.20 3.79
CA VAL A 35 -23.30 -12.74 4.90
C VAL A 35 -22.41 -11.87 5.80
N PRO A 36 -22.67 -10.56 5.93
CA PRO A 36 -21.89 -9.72 6.82
C PRO A 36 -21.95 -10.24 8.26
N SER A 37 -20.84 -10.27 8.96
CA SER A 37 -20.80 -10.59 10.41
C SER A 37 -21.40 -9.48 11.29
N TYR A 38 -21.82 -8.37 10.70
CA TYR A 38 -22.42 -7.21 11.36
C TYR A 38 -23.83 -6.95 10.86
N ASP A 39 -24.63 -6.28 11.71
CA ASP A 39 -25.96 -5.79 11.33
C ASP A 39 -25.80 -4.57 10.39
N ALA A 40 -25.97 -4.81 9.10
CA ALA A 40 -25.83 -3.77 8.07
C ALA A 40 -26.82 -2.61 8.25
N SER A 41 -27.99 -2.84 8.89
CA SER A 41 -28.96 -1.77 9.16
C SER A 41 -28.42 -0.68 10.10
N ARG A 42 -27.33 -0.98 10.81
CA ARG A 42 -26.68 -0.07 11.76
C ARG A 42 -25.39 0.58 11.22
N LEU A 43 -25.21 0.61 9.89
CA LEU A 43 -24.08 1.22 9.19
C LEU A 43 -24.53 2.48 8.46
N ALA A 44 -23.75 3.56 8.60
CA ALA A 44 -23.90 4.77 7.80
C ALA A 44 -22.53 5.23 7.25
N PHE A 45 -22.57 5.90 6.12
CA PHE A 45 -21.41 6.54 5.47
C PHE A 45 -21.56 8.05 5.60
N VAL A 46 -20.48 8.75 5.91
CA VAL A 46 -20.48 10.19 6.13
C VAL A 46 -19.27 10.82 5.45
N ASP A 47 -19.51 11.96 4.79
CA ASP A 47 -18.48 12.80 4.19
C ASP A 47 -18.81 14.27 4.38
N VAL A 48 -17.77 15.14 4.47
CA VAL A 48 -17.95 16.58 4.58
C VAL A 48 -17.09 17.34 3.60
N GLU A 49 -17.68 18.35 2.99
CA GLU A 49 -16.97 19.33 2.20
C GLU A 49 -16.58 20.53 3.07
N VAL A 50 -15.27 20.73 3.20
CA VAL A 50 -14.71 21.82 4.02
C VAL A 50 -14.01 22.84 3.12
N GLY A 51 -14.28 24.10 3.33
CA GLY A 51 -13.64 25.18 2.58
C GLY A 51 -12.14 25.27 2.87
N LEU A 52 -11.33 25.30 1.82
CA LEU A 52 -9.85 25.36 1.91
C LEU A 52 -9.34 26.65 2.58
N LYS A 53 -10.09 27.75 2.50
CA LYS A 53 -9.68 29.06 3.01
C LYS A 53 -10.25 29.39 4.39
N ASP A 54 -11.50 29.03 4.61
CA ASP A 54 -12.23 29.38 5.83
C ASP A 54 -12.31 28.24 6.85
N HIS A 55 -11.91 27.01 6.47
CA HIS A 55 -11.96 25.82 7.29
C HIS A 55 -13.35 25.53 7.89
N LYS A 56 -14.42 25.97 7.21
CA LYS A 56 -15.81 25.73 7.62
C LYS A 56 -16.42 24.62 6.80
N ILE A 57 -17.38 23.92 7.41
CA ILE A 57 -18.18 22.95 6.70
C ILE A 57 -19.10 23.70 5.73
N HIS A 58 -18.99 23.37 4.45
CA HIS A 58 -19.81 23.90 3.39
C HIS A 58 -20.97 22.97 3.04
N ASP A 59 -20.75 21.65 3.10
CA ASP A 59 -21.77 20.65 2.86
C ASP A 59 -21.50 19.38 3.68
N ILE A 60 -22.56 18.63 3.97
CA ILE A 60 -22.51 17.35 4.68
C ILE A 60 -23.38 16.36 3.91
N GLY A 61 -22.79 15.21 3.58
CA GLY A 61 -23.50 14.05 3.05
C GLY A 61 -23.46 12.90 4.04
N ALA A 62 -24.58 12.19 4.17
CA ALA A 62 -24.57 10.88 4.80
C ALA A 62 -25.56 9.95 4.11
N VAL A 63 -25.19 8.66 4.07
CA VAL A 63 -26.00 7.60 3.46
C VAL A 63 -26.05 6.45 4.45
N ARG A 64 -27.25 6.00 4.82
CA ARG A 64 -27.42 4.77 5.60
C ARG A 64 -27.43 3.55 4.67
N TYR A 65 -27.12 2.40 5.20
CA TYR A 65 -27.12 1.16 4.42
C TYR A 65 -28.50 0.83 3.81
N ASP A 66 -29.59 1.24 4.46
CA ASP A 66 -30.97 1.09 3.97
C ASP A 66 -31.34 2.07 2.84
N GLY A 67 -30.41 2.93 2.44
CA GLY A 67 -30.60 3.93 1.37
C GLY A 67 -31.14 5.27 1.86
N ALA A 68 -31.38 5.46 3.16
CA ALA A 68 -31.76 6.78 3.68
C ALA A 68 -30.63 7.78 3.49
N LEU A 69 -30.98 9.01 3.06
CA LEU A 69 -30.05 10.07 2.71
C LEU A 69 -30.16 11.27 3.64
N PHE A 70 -29.01 11.83 4.00
CA PHE A 70 -28.88 13.13 4.66
C PHE A 70 -28.02 14.03 3.78
N HIS A 71 -28.58 15.18 3.37
CA HIS A 71 -27.87 16.14 2.52
C HIS A 71 -28.51 17.53 2.64
N LYS A 72 -27.69 18.59 2.60
CA LYS A 72 -28.14 19.99 2.66
C LYS A 72 -28.99 20.32 3.89
N ALA A 73 -28.78 19.61 4.98
CA ALA A 73 -29.45 19.80 6.25
C ALA A 73 -28.51 20.33 7.33
N PRO A 74 -29.01 20.98 8.38
CA PRO A 74 -28.19 21.49 9.47
C PRO A 74 -27.38 20.40 10.16
N LYS A 75 -26.10 20.66 10.46
CA LYS A 75 -25.20 19.72 11.15
C LYS A 75 -25.85 19.09 12.42
N GLY A 76 -26.69 19.85 13.14
CA GLY A 76 -27.35 19.34 14.35
C GLY A 76 -28.23 18.13 14.09
N GLU A 77 -28.87 18.05 12.93
CA GLU A 77 -29.80 16.97 12.56
C GLU A 77 -29.03 15.68 12.16
N LEU A 78 -27.72 15.75 11.86
CA LEU A 78 -26.91 14.59 11.56
C LEU A 78 -26.86 13.60 12.74
N PHE A 79 -26.85 14.09 13.98
CA PHE A 79 -26.80 13.22 15.15
C PHE A 79 -28.10 12.43 15.32
N ASP A 80 -29.24 13.03 14.99
CA ASP A 80 -30.55 12.33 14.99
C ASP A 80 -30.58 11.30 13.86
N PHE A 81 -30.06 11.63 12.68
CA PHE A 81 -29.92 10.71 11.55
C PHE A 81 -29.03 9.49 11.89
N LEU A 82 -27.99 9.67 12.72
CA LEU A 82 -27.05 8.62 13.13
C LEU A 82 -27.42 7.94 14.45
N LYS A 83 -28.60 8.22 15.06
CA LYS A 83 -28.94 7.81 16.43
C LYS A 83 -28.84 6.31 16.67
N ASP A 84 -29.31 5.49 15.73
CA ASP A 84 -29.35 4.02 15.85
C ASP A 84 -28.19 3.32 15.12
N VAL A 85 -27.24 4.09 14.64
CA VAL A 85 -26.05 3.60 13.91
C VAL A 85 -25.02 3.07 14.91
N HIS A 86 -24.34 1.99 14.56
CA HIS A 86 -23.24 1.44 15.34
C HIS A 86 -21.88 1.70 14.68
N TYR A 87 -21.84 1.68 13.34
CA TYR A 87 -20.65 1.96 12.56
C TYR A 87 -20.86 3.19 11.68
N VAL A 88 -19.95 4.15 11.77
CA VAL A 88 -19.90 5.30 10.88
C VAL A 88 -18.65 5.19 10.03
N CYS A 89 -18.83 5.03 8.73
CA CYS A 89 -17.77 4.83 7.76
C CYS A 89 -17.55 6.09 6.92
N GLY A 90 -16.30 6.28 6.49
CA GLY A 90 -15.92 7.30 5.53
C GLY A 90 -14.50 7.04 5.03
N HIS A 91 -14.09 7.81 4.04
CA HIS A 91 -12.73 7.74 3.50
C HIS A 91 -11.87 8.86 4.05
N ASN A 92 -10.89 8.55 4.91
CA ASN A 92 -10.12 9.49 5.72
C ASN A 92 -10.96 10.17 6.84
N ILE A 93 -12.05 9.53 7.24
CA ILE A 93 -13.00 10.08 8.23
C ILE A 93 -12.32 10.41 9.56
N ILE A 94 -11.38 9.59 10.01
CA ILE A 94 -10.68 9.77 11.30
C ILE A 94 -9.83 11.04 11.31
N ASN A 95 -9.11 11.31 10.23
CA ASN A 95 -8.20 12.46 10.16
C ASN A 95 -8.85 13.74 9.65
N HIS A 96 -10.00 13.61 8.97
CA HIS A 96 -10.68 14.76 8.35
C HIS A 96 -12.07 14.96 8.93
N ASP A 97 -13.06 14.22 8.50
CA ASP A 97 -14.48 14.50 8.74
C ASP A 97 -14.86 14.52 10.22
N ALA A 98 -14.34 13.56 10.99
CA ALA A 98 -14.65 13.44 12.42
C ALA A 98 -14.26 14.69 13.21
N LYS A 99 -13.17 15.36 12.85
CA LYS A 99 -12.72 16.59 13.52
C LYS A 99 -13.73 17.73 13.34
N TYR A 100 -14.30 17.85 12.15
CA TYR A 100 -15.26 18.90 11.84
C TYR A 100 -16.66 18.55 12.32
N LEU A 101 -17.07 17.28 12.23
CA LEU A 101 -18.41 16.84 12.58
C LEU A 101 -18.60 16.65 14.08
N PHE A 102 -17.68 15.95 14.71
CA PHE A 102 -17.91 15.45 16.06
C PHE A 102 -17.13 16.26 17.10
N GLY A 103 -15.94 16.78 16.74
CA GLY A 103 -15.07 17.49 17.68
C GLY A 103 -14.77 16.61 18.90
N ASP A 104 -14.90 17.19 20.11
CA ASP A 104 -14.67 16.49 21.39
C ASP A 104 -15.94 15.81 21.95
N LYS A 105 -17.03 15.74 21.15
CA LYS A 105 -18.25 15.08 21.62
C LYS A 105 -18.06 13.56 21.67
N SER A 106 -18.48 12.95 22.78
CA SER A 106 -18.55 11.50 22.87
C SER A 106 -19.70 10.96 22.03
N TYR A 107 -19.48 9.86 21.31
CA TYR A 107 -20.47 9.16 20.53
C TYR A 107 -20.32 7.64 20.74
N ASN A 108 -21.41 6.90 20.52
CA ASN A 108 -21.48 5.46 20.79
C ASN A 108 -21.19 4.59 19.56
N TRP A 109 -20.90 5.19 18.40
CA TRP A 109 -20.54 4.45 17.19
C TRP A 109 -19.04 4.24 17.06
N LEU A 110 -18.65 3.23 16.29
CA LEU A 110 -17.29 2.95 15.90
C LEU A 110 -17.01 3.57 14.53
N LEU A 111 -15.92 4.31 14.42
CA LEU A 111 -15.47 4.84 13.13
C LEU A 111 -14.78 3.74 12.32
N VAL A 112 -15.14 3.64 11.04
CA VAL A 112 -14.51 2.77 10.05
C VAL A 112 -13.92 3.65 8.96
N ASP A 113 -12.61 3.59 8.78
CA ASP A 113 -11.91 4.43 7.82
C ASP A 113 -11.33 3.58 6.71
N THR A 114 -11.89 3.68 5.51
CA THR A 114 -11.44 2.90 4.36
C THR A 114 -10.03 3.27 3.90
N LEU A 115 -9.55 4.50 4.15
CA LEU A 115 -8.20 4.88 3.76
C LEU A 115 -7.12 4.17 4.59
N TYR A 116 -7.41 3.79 5.84
CA TYR A 116 -6.49 2.99 6.66
C TYR A 116 -6.44 1.53 6.22
N MET A 117 -7.57 0.98 5.77
CA MET A 117 -7.66 -0.43 5.36
C MET A 117 -7.17 -0.65 3.92
N SER A 118 -7.40 0.30 3.02
CA SER A 118 -7.10 0.14 1.60
C SER A 118 -5.64 -0.22 1.31
N PRO A 119 -4.59 0.42 1.89
CA PRO A 119 -3.19 0.03 1.65
C PRO A 119 -2.83 -1.35 2.23
N LEU A 120 -3.54 -1.78 3.26
CA LEU A 120 -3.33 -3.10 3.87
C LEU A 120 -3.92 -4.23 3.00
N LEU A 121 -5.09 -3.99 2.42
CA LEU A 121 -5.86 -4.99 1.70
C LEU A 121 -5.57 -5.01 0.19
N PHE A 122 -5.16 -3.87 -0.36
CA PHE A 122 -4.82 -3.72 -1.78
C PHE A 122 -3.39 -3.15 -1.96
N PRO A 123 -2.36 -3.82 -1.41
CA PRO A 123 -0.98 -3.33 -1.46
C PRO A 123 -0.42 -3.23 -2.88
N GLU A 124 -1.09 -3.84 -3.87
CA GLU A 124 -0.76 -3.71 -5.28
C GLU A 124 -1.13 -2.35 -5.88
N ARG A 125 -1.98 -1.55 -5.19
CA ARG A 125 -2.39 -0.23 -5.66
C ARG A 125 -1.43 0.85 -5.14
N PRO A 126 -0.81 1.67 -5.99
CA PRO A 126 0.08 2.74 -5.53
C PRO A 126 -0.67 3.96 -4.97
N TYR A 127 -1.98 4.04 -5.19
CA TYR A 127 -2.82 5.16 -4.84
C TYR A 127 -4.15 4.73 -4.22
N HIS A 128 -4.50 5.30 -3.08
CA HIS A 128 -5.65 4.86 -2.27
C HIS A 128 -6.71 5.93 -2.02
N LYS A 129 -6.60 7.14 -2.60
CA LYS A 129 -7.68 8.13 -2.52
C LYS A 129 -8.86 7.71 -3.38
N LEU A 130 -10.07 8.07 -2.98
CA LEU A 130 -11.25 7.92 -3.83
C LEU A 130 -11.03 8.67 -5.15
N VAL A 131 -11.29 7.98 -6.26
CA VAL A 131 -11.19 8.60 -7.59
C VAL A 131 -12.36 9.56 -7.71
N LYS A 132 -12.06 10.85 -7.85
CA LYS A 132 -13.07 11.86 -8.18
C LYS A 132 -13.29 11.81 -9.68
N ASP A 133 -14.44 11.25 -10.09
CA ASP A 133 -14.86 11.25 -11.48
C ASP A 133 -15.05 12.72 -11.93
N ASP A 134 -14.45 13.05 -13.09
CA ASP A 134 -14.69 14.26 -13.89
C ASP A 134 -14.49 15.64 -13.26
N LYS A 135 -13.24 15.94 -12.87
CA LYS A 135 -12.83 17.35 -12.79
C LYS A 135 -12.76 18.07 -14.16
N LEU A 136 -13.03 17.36 -15.26
CA LEU A 136 -12.81 17.89 -16.61
C LEU A 136 -14.08 18.39 -17.33
N MET A 137 -15.28 18.15 -16.82
CA MET A 137 -16.49 18.43 -17.62
C MET A 137 -17.61 19.23 -16.95
N ASN A 138 -17.63 19.47 -15.65
CA ASN A 138 -18.66 20.36 -15.06
C ASN A 138 -18.21 20.93 -13.71
N GLU A 139 -18.56 22.20 -13.46
CA GLU A 139 -18.60 22.89 -12.18
C GLU A 139 -19.61 22.26 -11.18
N GLN A 140 -19.85 20.96 -11.27
CA GLN A 140 -20.60 20.26 -10.25
C GLN A 140 -19.70 20.13 -9.03
N ILE A 141 -19.94 21.07 -8.11
CA ILE A 141 -19.55 21.10 -6.71
C ILE A 141 -19.42 19.66 -6.20
N ASN A 142 -18.30 19.34 -5.57
CA ASN A 142 -18.11 18.10 -4.83
C ASN A 142 -19.41 17.77 -4.07
N ASN A 143 -20.00 16.63 -4.39
CA ASN A 143 -21.22 16.19 -3.71
C ASN A 143 -20.82 15.13 -2.67
N PRO A 144 -20.91 15.46 -1.36
CA PRO A 144 -20.47 14.53 -0.31
C PRO A 144 -21.30 13.23 -0.29
N VAL A 145 -22.52 13.22 -0.83
CA VAL A 145 -23.29 11.97 -0.98
C VAL A 145 -22.62 11.00 -1.94
N ASN A 146 -22.07 11.48 -3.06
CA ASN A 146 -21.36 10.63 -4.02
C ASN A 146 -20.08 10.05 -3.40
N ASP A 147 -19.39 10.81 -2.56
CA ASP A 147 -18.19 10.33 -1.87
C ASP A 147 -18.56 9.32 -0.76
N CYS A 148 -19.72 9.45 -0.11
CA CYS A 148 -20.29 8.42 0.77
C CYS A 148 -20.59 7.11 0.00
N GLU A 149 -21.16 7.19 -1.21
CA GLU A 149 -21.46 5.99 -2.01
C GLU A 149 -20.18 5.29 -2.46
N LYS A 150 -19.15 6.04 -2.89
CA LYS A 150 -17.84 5.49 -3.23
C LYS A 150 -17.14 4.85 -2.02
N ALA A 151 -17.24 5.47 -0.84
CA ALA A 151 -16.72 4.91 0.39
C ALA A 151 -17.45 3.61 0.78
N ARG A 152 -18.78 3.53 0.52
CA ARG A 152 -19.56 2.30 0.68
C ARG A 152 -19.04 1.19 -0.22
N ASP A 153 -18.89 1.46 -1.50
CA ASP A 153 -18.47 0.47 -2.48
C ASP A 153 -17.04 -0.02 -2.15
N LEU A 154 -16.14 0.89 -1.77
CA LEU A 154 -14.79 0.53 -1.33
C LEU A 154 -14.82 -0.32 -0.05
N LEU A 155 -15.66 0.01 0.94
CA LEU A 155 -15.78 -0.80 2.16
C LEU A 155 -16.26 -2.22 1.86
N MET A 156 -17.21 -2.38 0.92
CA MET A 156 -17.66 -3.72 0.50
C MET A 156 -16.52 -4.52 -0.14
N ASP A 157 -15.72 -3.89 -1.00
CA ASP A 157 -14.53 -4.50 -1.58
C ASP A 157 -13.50 -4.88 -0.49
N GLU A 158 -13.28 -4.03 0.49
CA GLU A 158 -12.38 -4.27 1.62
C GLU A 158 -12.83 -5.45 2.48
N ILE A 159 -14.11 -5.54 2.79
CA ILE A 159 -14.68 -6.68 3.53
C ILE A 159 -14.52 -7.97 2.73
N ALA A 160 -14.86 -7.96 1.43
CA ALA A 160 -14.70 -9.12 0.56
C ALA A 160 -13.22 -9.55 0.48
N ARG A 161 -12.32 -8.58 0.34
CA ARG A 161 -10.87 -8.85 0.32
C ARG A 161 -10.38 -9.42 1.63
N TRP A 162 -10.79 -8.86 2.78
CA TRP A 162 -10.45 -9.38 4.10
C TRP A 162 -10.88 -10.84 4.24
N GLN A 163 -12.11 -11.17 3.84
CA GLN A 163 -12.64 -12.53 3.92
C GLN A 163 -11.92 -13.51 2.98
N SER A 164 -11.41 -13.03 1.84
CA SER A 164 -10.62 -13.83 0.90
C SER A 164 -9.19 -14.09 1.36
N LEU A 165 -8.69 -13.34 2.36
CA LEU A 165 -7.35 -13.58 2.91
C LEU A 165 -7.29 -14.93 3.64
N PRO A 166 -6.17 -15.66 3.56
CA PRO A 166 -5.92 -16.82 4.41
C PRO A 166 -6.12 -16.48 5.90
N GLU A 167 -6.65 -17.43 6.67
CA GLU A 167 -6.90 -17.23 8.11
C GLU A 167 -5.66 -16.74 8.86
N GLU A 168 -4.49 -17.31 8.55
CA GLU A 168 -3.20 -16.90 9.14
C GLU A 168 -2.92 -15.39 8.92
N LYS A 169 -3.27 -14.84 7.75
CA LYS A 169 -3.09 -13.42 7.45
C LYS A 169 -4.07 -12.56 8.21
N ARG A 170 -5.33 -12.97 8.30
CA ARG A 170 -6.35 -12.27 9.09
C ARG A 170 -5.95 -12.23 10.56
N THR A 171 -5.55 -13.36 11.13
CA THR A 171 -5.06 -13.45 12.51
C THR A 171 -3.84 -12.57 12.75
N LEU A 172 -2.88 -12.54 11.80
CA LEU A 172 -1.69 -11.72 11.87
C LEU A 172 -2.04 -10.23 11.91
N PHE A 173 -2.83 -9.75 10.95
CA PHE A 173 -3.21 -8.33 10.89
C PHE A 173 -4.10 -7.91 12.07
N ALA A 174 -5.05 -8.77 12.47
CA ALA A 174 -5.86 -8.52 13.66
C ALA A 174 -4.99 -8.40 14.92
N SER A 175 -4.01 -9.29 15.09
CA SER A 175 -3.09 -9.28 16.25
C SER A 175 -2.23 -8.01 16.30
N LEU A 176 -1.69 -7.55 15.16
CA LEU A 176 -0.90 -6.32 15.07
C LEU A 176 -1.73 -5.07 15.36
N LEU A 177 -2.99 -5.04 14.91
CA LEU A 177 -3.79 -3.82 14.83
C LEU A 177 -4.88 -3.70 15.90
N ARG A 178 -5.18 -4.77 16.69
CA ARG A 178 -6.28 -4.81 17.68
C ARG A 178 -6.28 -3.64 18.68
N ASN A 179 -5.11 -3.15 19.07
CA ASN A 179 -4.97 -2.09 20.05
C ASN A 179 -4.86 -0.69 19.42
N LYS A 180 -5.08 -0.58 18.11
CA LYS A 180 -5.02 0.67 17.36
C LYS A 180 -6.43 1.17 17.07
N LYS A 181 -6.72 2.36 17.57
CA LYS A 181 -8.08 2.96 17.49
C LYS A 181 -8.58 3.10 16.04
N GLU A 182 -7.66 3.33 15.10
CA GLU A 182 -7.92 3.55 13.69
C GLU A 182 -8.49 2.29 13.00
N PHE A 183 -8.15 1.11 13.50
CA PHE A 183 -8.56 -0.18 12.93
C PHE A 183 -9.69 -0.84 13.71
N LYS A 184 -10.00 -0.34 14.92
CA LYS A 184 -10.96 -0.96 15.82
C LYS A 184 -12.35 -1.15 15.18
N GLY A 185 -12.83 -0.15 14.46
CA GLY A 185 -14.15 -0.20 13.83
C GLY A 185 -14.23 -1.30 12.77
N PHE A 186 -13.24 -1.37 11.88
CA PHE A 186 -13.19 -2.39 10.83
C PHE A 186 -13.03 -3.80 11.43
N LEU A 187 -12.07 -4.01 12.34
CA LEU A 187 -11.84 -5.32 12.96
C LEU A 187 -13.06 -5.82 13.72
N SER A 188 -13.77 -4.94 14.43
CA SER A 188 -15.04 -5.26 15.09
C SER A 188 -16.12 -5.64 14.08
N MET A 189 -16.21 -4.92 12.95
CA MET A 189 -17.19 -5.16 11.90
C MET A 189 -17.00 -6.53 11.24
N VAL A 190 -15.76 -6.92 10.98
CA VAL A 190 -15.45 -8.22 10.33
C VAL A 190 -15.34 -9.39 11.32
N GLY A 191 -15.61 -9.17 12.61
CA GLY A 191 -15.54 -10.21 13.65
C GLY A 191 -14.12 -10.80 13.78
N ALA A 192 -13.09 -9.96 13.76
CA ALA A 192 -11.70 -10.40 13.84
C ALA A 192 -11.29 -10.68 15.30
N ASP A 193 -11.70 -11.82 15.84
CA ASP A 193 -11.51 -12.21 17.25
C ASP A 193 -10.35 -13.19 17.47
N SER A 194 -9.74 -13.70 16.40
CA SER A 194 -8.60 -14.60 16.48
C SER A 194 -7.29 -13.83 16.60
N TYR A 195 -6.53 -14.11 17.65
CA TYR A 195 -5.24 -13.45 17.94
C TYR A 195 -4.14 -14.47 18.22
N GLU A 196 -2.91 -14.08 17.91
CA GLU A 196 -1.69 -14.87 18.16
C GLU A 196 -0.88 -14.24 19.28
N ASP A 197 -0.57 -14.99 20.32
CA ASP A 197 0.19 -14.51 21.49
C ASP A 197 1.69 -14.38 21.19
N ASN A 198 2.27 -15.34 20.45
CA ASN A 198 3.67 -15.29 20.02
C ASN A 198 3.79 -14.77 18.59
N LEU A 199 3.40 -13.51 18.41
CA LEU A 199 3.28 -12.89 17.10
C LEU A 199 4.61 -12.79 16.33
N ALA A 200 5.73 -12.60 17.04
CA ALA A 200 7.04 -12.51 16.39
C ALA A 200 7.45 -13.82 15.71
N ASP A 201 7.29 -14.95 16.40
CA ASP A 201 7.59 -16.27 15.83
C ASP A 201 6.57 -16.65 14.74
N PHE A 202 5.32 -16.26 14.92
CA PHE A 202 4.29 -16.46 13.89
C PHE A 202 4.65 -15.73 12.60
N ILE A 203 5.07 -14.47 12.66
CA ILE A 203 5.53 -13.70 11.50
C ILE A 203 6.74 -14.37 10.85
N LYS A 204 7.75 -14.77 11.63
CA LYS A 204 8.95 -15.43 11.09
C LYS A 204 8.63 -16.73 10.34
N ARG A 205 7.64 -17.50 10.83
CA ARG A 205 7.18 -18.73 10.15
C ARG A 205 6.41 -18.41 8.86
N THR A 206 5.43 -17.52 8.94
CA THR A 206 4.56 -17.14 7.82
C THR A 206 5.34 -16.49 6.67
N TYR A 207 6.37 -15.70 7.01
CA TYR A 207 7.23 -15.01 6.03
C TYR A 207 8.60 -15.66 5.85
N HIS A 208 8.73 -16.95 6.18
CA HIS A 208 9.98 -17.68 5.98
C HIS A 208 10.46 -17.58 4.52
N GLY A 209 11.72 -17.20 4.33
CA GLY A 209 12.33 -16.99 3.01
C GLY A 209 11.91 -15.69 2.30
N LYS A 210 10.97 -14.93 2.85
CA LYS A 210 10.56 -13.60 2.34
C LYS A 210 11.18 -12.44 3.11
N ILE A 211 11.62 -12.69 4.33
CA ILE A 211 12.29 -11.71 5.21
C ILE A 211 13.57 -12.29 5.79
N CYS A 212 14.45 -11.44 6.30
CA CYS A 212 15.64 -11.87 7.01
C CYS A 212 15.28 -12.65 8.28
N SER A 213 15.78 -13.88 8.41
CA SER A 213 15.51 -14.75 9.57
C SER A 213 16.03 -14.16 10.88
N ASN A 214 17.02 -13.29 10.82
CA ASN A 214 17.65 -12.64 11.97
C ASN A 214 17.14 -11.21 12.22
N ALA A 215 16.09 -10.77 11.51
CA ALA A 215 15.42 -9.51 11.81
C ALA A 215 14.82 -9.53 13.22
N ASP A 216 14.96 -8.44 13.95
CA ASP A 216 14.34 -8.27 15.28
C ASP A 216 12.85 -7.98 15.15
N VAL A 217 12.10 -9.03 14.79
CA VAL A 217 10.65 -8.95 14.61
C VAL A 217 9.94 -8.64 15.94
N SER A 218 10.50 -9.06 17.08
CA SER A 218 9.92 -8.78 18.40
C SER A 218 9.88 -7.27 18.69
N MET A 219 10.97 -6.58 18.42
CA MET A 219 11.06 -5.13 18.53
C MET A 219 10.08 -4.44 17.55
N LEU A 220 9.93 -4.96 16.32
CA LEU A 220 9.01 -4.39 15.35
C LEU A 220 7.55 -4.55 15.76
N VAL A 221 7.17 -5.70 16.29
CA VAL A 221 5.82 -5.96 16.84
C VAL A 221 5.49 -4.99 17.98
N GLU A 222 6.46 -4.75 18.87
CA GLU A 222 6.26 -3.88 20.03
C GLU A 222 6.16 -2.39 19.63
N LYS A 223 7.11 -1.92 18.80
CA LYS A 223 7.27 -0.47 18.55
C LYS A 223 6.56 0.04 17.30
N TYR A 224 6.42 -0.80 16.28
CA TYR A 224 5.96 -0.41 14.94
C TYR A 224 4.86 -1.33 14.37
N PRO A 225 3.81 -1.69 15.14
CA PRO A 225 2.85 -2.70 14.69
C PRO A 225 2.04 -2.28 13.46
N CYS A 226 1.70 -1.00 13.28
CA CYS A 226 0.99 -0.52 12.09
C CYS A 226 1.91 -0.54 10.86
N GLU A 227 3.11 0.00 10.99
CA GLU A 227 4.11 0.00 9.93
C GLU A 227 4.48 -1.43 9.52
N LEU A 228 4.57 -2.33 10.50
CA LEU A 228 4.83 -3.74 10.27
C LEU A 228 3.68 -4.40 9.48
N ALA A 229 2.43 -4.10 9.81
CA ALA A 229 1.28 -4.61 9.08
C ALA A 229 1.31 -4.18 7.60
N TYR A 230 1.53 -2.89 7.32
CA TYR A 230 1.67 -2.38 5.95
C TYR A 230 2.88 -2.97 5.22
N ALA A 231 4.02 -3.07 5.89
CA ALA A 231 5.22 -3.67 5.32
C ALA A 231 5.00 -5.14 4.93
N LEU A 232 4.37 -5.93 5.81
CA LEU A 232 4.08 -7.34 5.54
C LEU A 232 3.05 -7.51 4.41
N ALA A 233 2.04 -6.65 4.33
CA ALA A 233 1.10 -6.65 3.21
C ALA A 233 1.81 -6.37 1.88
N LEU A 234 2.69 -5.37 1.83
CA LEU A 234 3.46 -5.00 0.66
C LEU A 234 4.43 -6.13 0.23
N ILE A 235 5.11 -6.76 1.19
CA ILE A 235 6.05 -7.89 0.94
C ILE A 235 5.35 -9.08 0.27
N ASP A 236 4.07 -9.27 0.50
CA ASP A 236 3.32 -10.38 -0.08
C ASP A 236 2.87 -10.15 -1.53
N THR A 237 2.88 -8.90 -1.98
CA THR A 237 2.51 -8.64 -3.38
C THR A 237 3.63 -9.04 -4.35
N THR A 238 3.22 -9.57 -5.50
CA THR A 238 4.10 -9.88 -6.62
C THR A 238 3.99 -8.87 -7.75
N ASP A 239 3.10 -7.89 -7.62
CA ASP A 239 2.94 -6.85 -8.63
C ASP A 239 4.14 -5.88 -8.58
N TYR A 240 4.87 -5.78 -9.68
CA TYR A 240 6.04 -4.91 -9.81
C TYR A 240 5.72 -3.41 -9.70
N ARG A 241 4.44 -3.03 -9.86
CA ARG A 241 3.98 -1.64 -9.71
C ARG A 241 3.72 -1.27 -8.26
N SER A 242 3.71 -2.23 -7.37
CA SER A 242 3.50 -1.98 -5.94
C SER A 242 4.66 -1.19 -5.37
N VAL A 243 4.32 -0.07 -4.75
CA VAL A 243 5.25 0.78 -4.00
C VAL A 243 4.61 1.15 -2.67
N THR A 244 5.40 1.53 -1.69
CA THR A 244 4.81 2.05 -0.44
C THR A 244 3.96 3.27 -0.74
N PRO A 245 2.65 3.25 -0.46
CA PRO A 245 1.77 4.37 -0.80
C PRO A 245 2.17 5.66 -0.10
N GLY A 246 2.10 6.78 -0.81
CA GLY A 246 2.46 8.09 -0.25
C GLY A 246 1.67 8.45 1.02
N TRP A 247 0.43 8.01 1.13
CA TRP A 247 -0.35 8.19 2.37
C TRP A 247 0.25 7.43 3.55
N VAL A 248 0.72 6.20 3.33
CA VAL A 248 1.39 5.40 4.38
C VAL A 248 2.69 6.07 4.80
N LEU A 249 3.52 6.52 3.86
CA LEU A 249 4.76 7.25 4.16
C LEU A 249 4.52 8.52 5.00
N LEU A 250 3.44 9.25 4.73
CA LEU A 250 3.09 10.47 5.48
C LEU A 250 2.57 10.19 6.89
N ASN A 251 1.79 9.12 7.07
CA ASN A 251 1.14 8.83 8.36
C ASN A 251 1.93 7.84 9.22
N TYR A 252 2.75 7.00 8.60
CA TYR A 252 3.58 5.97 9.22
C TYR A 252 5.00 6.00 8.65
N PRO A 253 5.76 7.09 8.83
CA PRO A 253 7.06 7.31 8.16
C PRO A 253 8.10 6.23 8.51
N SER A 254 7.96 5.56 9.64
CA SER A 254 8.84 4.46 10.03
C SER A 254 8.63 3.18 9.21
N VAL A 255 7.67 3.13 8.28
CA VAL A 255 7.45 1.96 7.41
C VAL A 255 8.68 1.63 6.56
N GLU A 256 9.40 2.63 6.06
CA GLU A 256 10.64 2.41 5.29
C GLU A 256 11.73 1.75 6.15
N PHE A 257 11.88 2.21 7.40
CA PHE A 257 12.80 1.59 8.36
C PHE A 257 12.41 0.13 8.64
N VAL A 258 11.12 -0.15 8.82
CA VAL A 258 10.61 -1.51 9.06
C VAL A 258 10.90 -2.41 7.86
N VAL A 259 10.59 -1.98 6.64
CA VAL A 259 10.84 -2.75 5.42
C VAL A 259 12.34 -3.01 5.25
N LYS A 260 13.21 -2.00 5.48
CA LYS A 260 14.65 -2.16 5.40
C LYS A 260 15.20 -3.16 6.41
N LEU A 261 14.74 -3.12 7.65
CA LEU A 261 15.14 -4.13 8.66
C LEU A 261 14.73 -5.55 8.27
N LEU A 262 13.56 -5.71 7.66
CA LEU A 262 13.06 -7.01 7.25
C LEU A 262 13.77 -7.54 5.99
N ARG A 263 14.12 -6.65 5.02
CA ARG A 263 14.43 -7.07 3.66
C ARG A 263 15.67 -6.44 3.01
N ASP A 264 16.27 -5.41 3.59
CA ASP A 264 17.39 -4.68 2.97
C ASP A 264 18.60 -4.51 3.91
N THR A 265 18.58 -5.16 5.06
CA THR A 265 19.69 -5.17 6.00
C THR A 265 20.29 -6.57 6.03
N PRO A 266 21.47 -6.79 5.39
CA PRO A 266 22.10 -8.09 5.38
C PRO A 266 22.47 -8.55 6.79
N CYS A 267 22.10 -9.77 7.15
CA CYS A 267 22.51 -10.33 8.43
C CYS A 267 23.93 -10.91 8.37
N SER A 268 24.63 -10.88 9.48
CA SER A 268 26.01 -11.36 9.60
C SER A 268 26.18 -12.85 9.32
N THR A 269 25.12 -13.64 9.53
CA THR A 269 25.15 -15.11 9.35
C THR A 269 24.80 -15.56 7.93
N GLY A 270 24.36 -14.64 7.05
CA GLY A 270 23.98 -14.98 5.69
C GLY A 270 22.79 -15.93 5.62
N CYS A 271 21.62 -15.51 6.11
CA CYS A 271 20.42 -16.35 6.02
C CYS A 271 19.98 -16.56 4.56
N PRO A 272 19.11 -17.57 4.26
CA PRO A 272 18.67 -17.88 2.89
C PRO A 272 18.11 -16.68 2.15
N TYR A 273 17.33 -15.83 2.82
CA TYR A 273 16.80 -14.61 2.21
C TYR A 273 17.91 -13.62 1.83
N CYS A 274 18.83 -13.31 2.77
CA CYS A 274 19.90 -12.33 2.52
C CYS A 274 20.88 -12.81 1.41
N ASN A 275 21.22 -14.11 1.42
CA ASN A 275 22.10 -14.68 0.40
C ASN A 275 21.49 -14.66 -1.00
N ALA A 276 20.17 -14.87 -1.12
CA ALA A 276 19.51 -14.88 -2.42
C ALA A 276 19.05 -13.48 -2.86
N GLY A 277 18.55 -12.66 -1.92
CA GLY A 277 17.90 -11.39 -2.22
C GLY A 277 18.84 -10.19 -2.24
N LEU A 278 19.91 -10.19 -1.42
CA LEU A 278 20.78 -9.03 -1.24
C LEU A 278 22.19 -9.21 -1.83
N ASP A 279 22.54 -10.40 -2.31
CA ASP A 279 23.82 -10.63 -2.98
C ASP A 279 23.82 -10.10 -4.42
N ILE A 280 24.76 -9.21 -4.74
CA ILE A 280 24.81 -8.54 -6.05
C ILE A 280 25.16 -9.50 -7.20
N HIS A 281 25.93 -10.56 -6.96
CA HIS A 281 26.27 -11.55 -7.99
C HIS A 281 25.09 -12.45 -8.31
N SER A 282 24.37 -12.91 -7.27
CA SER A 282 23.13 -13.66 -7.44
C SER A 282 22.07 -12.86 -8.21
N ASN A 283 21.94 -11.57 -7.93
CA ASN A 283 21.00 -10.69 -8.61
C ASN A 283 21.49 -10.31 -10.03
N LEU A 284 22.80 -10.15 -10.25
CA LEU A 284 23.36 -9.98 -11.59
C LEU A 284 22.98 -11.15 -12.50
N LYS A 285 23.16 -12.37 -12.00
CA LYS A 285 22.77 -13.59 -12.72
C LYS A 285 21.24 -13.69 -12.92
N TYR A 286 20.46 -13.36 -11.89
CA TYR A 286 19.01 -13.44 -11.93
C TYR A 286 18.39 -12.46 -12.95
N PHE A 287 18.78 -11.18 -12.92
CA PHE A 287 18.19 -10.16 -13.76
C PHE A 287 18.78 -10.09 -15.17
N PHE A 288 20.09 -10.29 -15.30
CA PHE A 288 20.81 -10.07 -16.57
C PHE A 288 21.42 -11.34 -17.18
N GLY A 289 21.43 -12.45 -16.44
CA GLY A 289 22.03 -13.71 -16.90
C GLY A 289 23.56 -13.70 -16.97
N TYR A 290 24.22 -12.70 -16.36
CA TYR A 290 25.68 -12.60 -16.33
C TYR A 290 26.22 -13.29 -15.08
N ASP A 291 27.31 -14.05 -15.24
CA ASP A 291 27.98 -14.71 -14.12
C ASP A 291 28.94 -13.76 -13.40
N GLU A 292 29.50 -12.76 -14.10
CA GLU A 292 30.51 -11.86 -13.57
C GLU A 292 30.34 -10.42 -14.07
N PHE A 293 30.79 -9.47 -13.25
CA PHE A 293 30.89 -8.06 -13.63
C PHE A 293 32.07 -7.84 -14.57
N ARG A 294 32.01 -6.81 -15.42
CA ARG A 294 33.12 -6.42 -16.27
C ARG A 294 34.22 -5.75 -15.45
N THR A 295 35.45 -6.07 -15.79
CA THR A 295 36.66 -5.42 -15.27
C THR A 295 37.24 -4.44 -16.31
N TYR A 296 37.94 -3.43 -15.84
CA TYR A 296 38.61 -2.42 -16.67
C TYR A 296 40.05 -2.35 -16.23
N GLU A 297 40.97 -2.68 -17.13
CA GLU A 297 42.41 -2.74 -16.83
C GLU A 297 42.74 -3.58 -15.58
N GLY A 298 41.94 -4.64 -15.36
CA GLY A 298 42.07 -5.51 -14.19
C GLY A 298 41.28 -5.04 -12.93
N GLU A 299 40.72 -3.82 -12.96
CA GLU A 299 39.94 -3.30 -11.82
C GLU A 299 38.46 -3.61 -11.93
N PRO A 300 37.82 -4.09 -10.85
CA PRO A 300 36.36 -4.43 -10.84
C PRO A 300 35.47 -3.19 -10.65
N LEU A 301 35.68 -2.18 -11.52
CA LEU A 301 35.00 -0.88 -11.36
C LEU A 301 33.45 -0.97 -11.46
N GLN A 302 32.94 -1.83 -12.34
CA GLN A 302 31.51 -2.01 -12.50
C GLN A 302 30.88 -2.60 -11.22
N GLU A 303 31.53 -3.61 -10.64
CA GLU A 303 31.11 -4.20 -9.37
C GLU A 303 31.19 -3.19 -8.21
N LYS A 304 32.31 -2.46 -8.09
CA LYS A 304 32.50 -1.43 -7.08
C LYS A 304 31.38 -0.37 -7.16
N ALA A 305 31.01 0.06 -8.37
CA ALA A 305 29.95 1.03 -8.57
C ALA A 305 28.56 0.47 -8.19
N ALA A 306 28.22 -0.74 -8.64
CA ALA A 306 26.95 -1.38 -8.30
C ALA A 306 26.83 -1.61 -6.78
N ARG A 307 27.89 -2.09 -6.14
CA ARG A 307 27.94 -2.31 -4.68
C ARG A 307 27.77 -1.02 -3.89
N ALA A 308 28.46 0.07 -4.29
CA ALA A 308 28.32 1.36 -3.66
C ALA A 308 26.89 1.91 -3.77
N ALA A 309 26.22 1.70 -4.92
CA ALA A 309 24.82 2.11 -5.10
C ALA A 309 23.86 1.29 -4.22
N VAL A 310 24.02 -0.03 -4.13
CA VAL A 310 23.25 -0.90 -3.23
C VAL A 310 23.43 -0.51 -1.76
N GLU A 311 24.63 -0.07 -1.38
CA GLU A 311 24.95 0.43 -0.04
C GLU A 311 24.40 1.87 0.21
N GLY A 312 23.66 2.46 -0.73
CA GLY A 312 23.10 3.80 -0.62
C GLY A 312 24.15 4.93 -0.68
N LYS A 313 25.34 4.67 -1.20
CA LYS A 313 26.42 5.65 -1.31
C LYS A 313 26.27 6.49 -2.58
N SER A 314 26.44 7.81 -2.45
CA SER A 314 26.58 8.68 -3.61
C SER A 314 27.90 8.40 -4.34
N LEU A 315 27.83 8.26 -5.67
CA LEU A 315 29.01 7.97 -6.48
C LEU A 315 28.95 8.70 -7.83
N LEU A 316 30.13 8.94 -8.41
CA LEU A 316 30.30 9.37 -9.79
C LEU A 316 30.99 8.23 -10.56
N ALA A 317 30.25 7.61 -11.49
CA ALA A 317 30.77 6.51 -12.31
C ALA A 317 31.14 7.01 -13.72
N ILE A 318 32.42 6.93 -14.07
CA ILE A 318 32.95 7.33 -15.38
C ILE A 318 33.48 6.09 -16.06
N PHE A 319 32.86 5.67 -17.16
CA PHE A 319 33.26 4.51 -17.96
C PHE A 319 33.35 4.90 -19.44
N PRO A 320 34.13 4.22 -20.26
CA PRO A 320 34.15 4.42 -21.69
C PRO A 320 32.80 4.12 -22.33
N THR A 321 32.60 4.58 -23.55
CA THR A 321 31.39 4.25 -24.35
C THR A 321 31.33 2.72 -24.56
N GLY A 322 30.15 2.13 -24.39
CA GLY A 322 29.99 0.67 -24.41
C GLY A 322 30.49 -0.06 -23.15
N GLY A 323 30.98 0.68 -22.15
CA GLY A 323 31.53 0.15 -20.90
C GLY A 323 30.47 -0.38 -19.89
N GLY A 324 29.22 -0.59 -20.28
CA GLY A 324 28.20 -1.18 -19.39
C GLY A 324 27.80 -0.30 -18.21
N LYS A 325 27.85 1.03 -18.36
CA LYS A 325 27.40 2.00 -17.32
C LYS A 325 25.97 1.75 -16.83
N SER A 326 25.06 1.35 -17.71
CA SER A 326 23.65 1.15 -17.37
C SER A 326 23.47 0.13 -16.26
N LEU A 327 24.25 -0.94 -16.26
CA LEU A 327 24.18 -1.99 -15.25
C LEU A 327 24.44 -1.46 -13.83
N THR A 328 25.30 -0.43 -13.69
CA THR A 328 25.68 0.11 -12.38
C THR A 328 24.53 0.83 -11.64
N PHE A 329 23.48 1.24 -12.35
CA PHE A 329 22.26 1.78 -11.74
C PHE A 329 21.04 0.89 -11.95
N GLN A 330 20.96 0.11 -13.04
CA GLN A 330 19.84 -0.79 -13.29
C GLN A 330 19.80 -1.95 -12.29
N LEU A 331 20.94 -2.59 -12.00
CA LEU A 331 20.99 -3.69 -11.04
C LEU A 331 20.57 -3.25 -9.63
N PRO A 332 21.13 -2.17 -9.04
CA PRO A 332 20.67 -1.66 -7.76
C PRO A 332 19.18 -1.29 -7.75
N ALA A 333 18.68 -0.65 -8.82
CA ALA A 333 17.28 -0.28 -8.96
C ALA A 333 16.34 -1.52 -8.94
N LEU A 334 16.70 -2.57 -9.67
CA LEU A 334 15.94 -3.82 -9.70
C LEU A 334 16.00 -4.56 -8.36
N MET A 335 17.15 -4.54 -7.69
CA MET A 335 17.30 -5.10 -6.35
C MET A 335 16.44 -4.35 -5.33
N GLU A 336 16.44 -3.02 -5.34
CA GLU A 336 15.63 -2.18 -4.46
C GLU A 336 14.12 -2.38 -4.74
N GLY A 337 13.73 -2.39 -6.02
CA GLY A 337 12.34 -2.70 -6.41
C GLY A 337 11.88 -4.06 -5.91
N ARG A 338 12.74 -5.09 -6.00
CA ARG A 338 12.43 -6.45 -5.54
C ARG A 338 12.42 -6.60 -4.01
N SER A 339 13.35 -5.95 -3.32
CA SER A 339 13.51 -6.12 -1.87
C SER A 339 12.54 -5.26 -1.07
N VAL A 340 12.46 -3.97 -1.36
CA VAL A 340 11.70 -3.00 -0.54
C VAL A 340 10.59 -2.28 -1.30
N HIS A 341 10.31 -2.67 -2.54
CA HIS A 341 9.36 -1.98 -3.43
C HIS A 341 9.68 -0.48 -3.58
N GLY A 342 10.98 -0.16 -3.59
CA GLY A 342 11.48 1.19 -3.74
C GLY A 342 11.29 1.74 -5.16
N LEU A 343 11.15 3.06 -5.28
CA LEU A 343 11.06 3.77 -6.55
C LEU A 343 12.40 4.38 -6.92
N THR A 344 13.00 3.92 -8.01
CA THR A 344 14.22 4.51 -8.57
C THR A 344 13.87 5.46 -9.71
N VAL A 345 14.38 6.70 -9.65
CA VAL A 345 14.18 7.71 -10.69
C VAL A 345 15.46 7.90 -11.49
N VAL A 346 15.39 7.67 -12.81
CA VAL A 346 16.50 7.88 -13.74
C VAL A 346 16.25 9.15 -14.56
N ILE A 347 17.16 10.12 -14.45
CA ILE A 347 17.09 11.37 -15.19
C ILE A 347 18.10 11.31 -16.34
N SER A 348 17.64 11.48 -17.58
CA SER A 348 18.49 11.51 -18.78
C SER A 348 18.24 12.75 -19.59
N PRO A 349 19.31 13.40 -20.15
CA PRO A 349 19.16 14.61 -20.96
C PRO A 349 18.67 14.33 -22.40
N LEU A 350 18.72 13.08 -22.87
CA LEU A 350 18.37 12.71 -24.23
C LEU A 350 17.19 11.75 -24.28
N GLN A 351 16.13 12.11 -25.00
CA GLN A 351 14.93 11.27 -25.16
C GLN A 351 15.23 9.93 -25.83
N SER A 352 16.13 9.89 -26.83
CA SER A 352 16.56 8.64 -27.46
C SER A 352 17.21 7.68 -26.46
N LEU A 353 18.05 8.21 -25.56
CA LEU A 353 18.69 7.41 -24.52
C LEU A 353 17.66 6.89 -23.50
N MET A 354 16.64 7.71 -23.15
CA MET A 354 15.54 7.25 -22.30
C MET A 354 14.81 6.07 -22.94
N LYS A 355 14.47 6.19 -24.24
CA LYS A 355 13.80 5.13 -24.98
C LYS A 355 14.66 3.85 -25.01
N ASP A 356 15.95 3.96 -25.37
CA ASP A 356 16.87 2.83 -25.40
C ASP A 356 16.96 2.14 -24.02
N GLN A 357 16.93 2.90 -22.92
CA GLN A 357 16.94 2.31 -21.56
C GLN A 357 15.66 1.55 -21.26
N VAL A 358 14.50 2.07 -21.67
CA VAL A 358 13.21 1.39 -21.50
C VAL A 358 13.15 0.13 -22.37
N ASP A 359 13.50 0.24 -23.65
CA ASP A 359 13.42 -0.87 -24.61
C ASP A 359 14.40 -2.03 -24.23
N ASN A 360 15.48 -1.74 -23.51
CA ASN A 360 16.45 -2.74 -23.05
C ASN A 360 16.12 -3.38 -21.68
N LEU A 361 15.13 -2.84 -20.95
CA LEU A 361 14.66 -3.40 -19.66
C LEU A 361 13.45 -4.32 -19.83
N VAL A 362 12.86 -4.37 -21.01
CA VAL A 362 11.66 -5.17 -21.36
C VAL A 362 11.99 -6.57 -21.84
#